data_afe6ad47018cdd9c6a01119098e92c3d
#
_entry.id   afe6ad47018cdd9c6a01119098e92c3d
#
_cell.length_a   1.000
_cell.length_b   1.000
_cell.length_c   1.000
_cell.angle_alpha   90.00
_cell.angle_beta   90.00
_cell.angle_gamma   90.00
#
_symmetry.space_group_name_H-M   'P 1'
#
loop_
_entity.id
_entity.type
_entity.pdbx_description
1 polymer ?
#
loop_
_entity_poly.entity_id
_entity_poly.type
_entity_poly.pdbx_seq_one_letter_code
_entity_poly.pdbx_strand_id
1 'polypeptide(L)'
;MKDYEVMFSLNKLAGNIANYANARLKPYGLTFTQLSVLIFLADNQDRTINQKDISMEFDVSNATTVGIVARMHGRSLVKVKACESDRRITNVIITDHGKDMIVQTRKVQEELVQLFSKCLDETEMTNFFKLINKINQVFKT
;
A
#
# COMPACT_ATOMS: atom_id res chain seq x y z
N MET A 1 -1.53 2.18 31.83
CA MET A 1 -0.96 1.73 30.53
C MET A 1 0.52 2.11 30.49
N LYS A 2 1.35 1.15 30.15
CA LYS A 2 2.79 1.42 29.96
C LYS A 2 3.01 2.14 28.64
N ASP A 3 3.91 3.09 28.60
CA ASP A 3 4.11 3.98 27.44
C ASP A 3 4.41 3.24 26.12
N TYR A 4 5.06 2.08 26.18
CA TYR A 4 5.37 1.29 25.00
C TYR A 4 4.25 0.33 24.55
N GLU A 5 3.20 0.13 25.35
CA GLU A 5 2.10 -0.77 24.99
C GLU A 5 1.36 -0.31 23.74
N VAL A 6 1.25 1.00 23.56
CA VAL A 6 0.63 1.59 22.36
C VAL A 6 1.38 1.20 21.09
N MET A 7 2.72 1.29 21.13
CA MET A 7 3.56 0.94 19.98
C MET A 7 3.45 -0.54 19.61
N PHE A 8 3.46 -1.43 20.62
CA PHE A 8 3.29 -2.87 20.40
C PHE A 8 1.89 -3.18 19.87
N SER A 9 0.87 -2.48 20.37
CA SER A 9 -0.52 -2.64 19.89
C SER A 9 -0.69 -2.20 18.44
N LEU A 10 -0.07 -1.09 18.05
CA LEU A 10 -0.07 -0.62 16.66
C LEU A 10 0.64 -1.61 15.73
N ASN A 11 1.80 -2.13 16.14
CA ASN A 11 2.52 -3.12 15.36
C ASN A 11 1.70 -4.41 15.19
N LYS A 12 1.06 -4.86 16.26
CA LYS A 12 0.17 -6.03 16.23
C LYS A 12 -1.03 -5.79 15.31
N LEU A 13 -1.65 -4.61 15.39
CA LEU A 13 -2.77 -4.24 14.53
C LEU A 13 -2.37 -4.24 13.06
N ALA A 14 -1.23 -3.62 12.73
CA ALA A 14 -0.71 -3.61 11.36
C ALA A 14 -0.48 -5.03 10.83
N GLY A 15 0.10 -5.92 11.65
CA GLY A 15 0.29 -7.33 11.29
C GLY A 15 -1.03 -8.06 11.08
N ASN A 16 -2.02 -7.84 11.94
CA ASN A 16 -3.34 -8.46 11.81
C ASN A 16 -4.04 -8.02 10.51
N ILE A 17 -3.96 -6.74 10.17
CA ILE A 17 -4.52 -6.21 8.92
C ILE A 17 -3.84 -6.88 7.72
N ALA A 18 -2.52 -6.91 7.69
CA ALA A 18 -1.76 -7.51 6.59
C ALA A 18 -2.06 -9.01 6.44
N ASN A 19 -2.08 -9.75 7.54
CA ASN A 19 -2.38 -11.19 7.53
C ASN A 19 -3.79 -11.48 7.02
N TYR A 20 -4.78 -10.72 7.50
CA TYR A 20 -6.16 -10.87 7.05
C TYR A 20 -6.28 -10.56 5.55
N ALA A 21 -5.73 -9.44 5.12
CA ALA A 21 -5.77 -9.02 3.72
C ALA A 21 -5.04 -10.03 2.81
N ASN A 22 -3.86 -10.48 3.20
CA ASN A 22 -3.08 -11.43 2.43
C ASN A 22 -3.80 -12.78 2.26
N ALA A 23 -4.49 -13.26 3.31
CA ALA A 23 -5.28 -14.48 3.22
C ALA A 23 -6.43 -14.34 2.20
N ARG A 24 -7.11 -13.21 2.19
CA ARG A 24 -8.21 -12.91 1.27
C ARG A 24 -7.76 -12.66 -0.17
N LEU A 25 -6.55 -12.11 -0.34
CA LEU A 25 -5.98 -11.79 -1.65
C LEU A 25 -5.25 -12.98 -2.29
N LYS A 26 -4.93 -14.01 -1.53
CA LYS A 26 -4.20 -15.18 -2.02
C LYS A 26 -4.82 -15.82 -3.27
N PRO A 27 -6.15 -16.00 -3.38
CA PRO A 27 -6.77 -16.54 -4.59
C PRO A 27 -6.53 -15.71 -5.86
N TYR A 28 -6.26 -14.41 -5.69
CA TYR A 28 -5.93 -13.49 -6.78
C TYR A 28 -4.43 -13.41 -7.06
N GLY A 29 -3.63 -14.12 -6.24
CA GLY A 29 -2.17 -14.08 -6.33
C GLY A 29 -1.57 -12.73 -5.96
N LEU A 30 -2.25 -11.92 -5.15
CA LEU A 30 -1.79 -10.62 -4.70
C LEU A 30 -1.46 -10.64 -3.20
N THR A 31 -0.53 -9.79 -2.80
CA THR A 31 -0.34 -9.38 -1.41
C THR A 31 -1.05 -8.04 -1.16
N PHE A 32 -1.28 -7.73 0.11
CA PHE A 32 -1.84 -6.44 0.51
C PHE A 32 -0.97 -5.26 0.03
N THR A 33 0.36 -5.40 0.13
CA THR A 33 1.29 -4.38 -0.35
C THR A 33 1.18 -4.19 -1.86
N GLN A 34 1.11 -5.27 -2.63
CA GLN A 34 0.97 -5.19 -4.09
C GLN A 34 -0.34 -4.51 -4.49
N LEU A 35 -1.46 -4.86 -3.86
CA LEU A 35 -2.73 -4.19 -4.09
C LEU A 35 -2.65 -2.70 -3.75
N SER A 36 -2.02 -2.36 -2.63
CA SER A 36 -1.84 -0.97 -2.20
C SER A 36 -1.02 -0.18 -3.21
N VAL A 37 0.05 -0.76 -3.76
CA VAL A 37 0.87 -0.13 -4.82
C VAL A 37 0.04 0.05 -6.10
N LEU A 38 -0.74 -0.94 -6.50
CA LEU A 38 -1.62 -0.83 -7.67
C LEU A 38 -2.62 0.32 -7.52
N ILE A 39 -3.26 0.43 -6.37
CA ILE A 39 -4.21 1.52 -6.08
C ILE A 39 -3.51 2.88 -6.11
N PHE A 40 -2.33 2.97 -5.50
CA PHE A 40 -1.52 4.20 -5.51
C PHE A 40 -1.18 4.63 -6.94
N LEU A 41 -0.75 3.70 -7.78
CA LEU A 41 -0.46 3.97 -9.19
C LEU A 41 -1.71 4.39 -9.97
N ALA A 42 -2.83 3.72 -9.74
CA ALA A 42 -4.10 4.04 -10.41
C ALA A 42 -4.61 5.43 -10.03
N ASP A 43 -4.45 5.83 -8.76
CA ASP A 43 -4.88 7.13 -8.25
C ASP A 43 -3.97 8.29 -8.69
N ASN A 44 -2.78 8.01 -9.20
CA ASN A 44 -1.76 9.00 -9.56
C ASN A 44 -1.35 8.93 -11.04
N GLN A 45 -2.25 8.51 -11.93
CA GLN A 45 -1.96 8.41 -13.37
C GLN A 45 -1.76 9.77 -14.06
N ASP A 46 -2.11 10.87 -13.41
CA ASP A 46 -1.89 12.24 -13.85
C ASP A 46 -0.43 12.69 -13.78
N ARG A 47 0.43 11.92 -13.11
CA ARG A 47 1.87 12.18 -12.99
C ARG A 47 2.68 10.91 -13.14
N THR A 48 3.97 11.07 -13.41
CA THR A 48 4.93 9.95 -13.50
C THR A 48 5.33 9.52 -12.08
N ILE A 49 5.18 8.24 -11.79
CA ILE A 49 5.58 7.64 -10.51
C ILE A 49 6.84 6.81 -10.74
N ASN A 50 7.85 7.02 -9.93
CA ASN A 50 9.07 6.23 -9.92
C ASN A 50 9.17 5.34 -8.68
N GLN A 51 10.18 4.48 -8.62
CA GLN A 51 10.38 3.57 -7.48
C GLN A 51 10.62 4.32 -6.16
N LYS A 52 11.28 5.48 -6.21
CA LYS A 52 11.50 6.31 -5.02
C LYS A 52 10.18 6.86 -4.46
N ASP A 53 9.26 7.28 -5.33
CA ASP A 53 7.93 7.73 -4.92
C ASP A 53 7.18 6.63 -4.16
N ILE A 54 7.27 5.39 -4.63
CA ILE A 54 6.66 4.23 -3.97
C ILE A 54 7.33 3.97 -2.61
N SER A 55 8.66 4.01 -2.55
CA SER A 55 9.41 3.85 -1.29
C SER A 55 8.98 4.86 -0.25
N MET A 56 8.80 6.12 -0.65
CA MET A 56 8.39 7.20 0.23
C MET A 56 6.94 7.05 0.68
N GLU A 57 6.04 6.70 -0.23
CA GLU A 57 4.60 6.54 0.08
C GLU A 57 4.36 5.42 1.09
N PHE A 58 5.07 4.30 0.96
CA PHE A 58 4.87 3.12 1.80
C PHE A 58 5.89 2.98 2.95
N ASP A 59 6.76 3.98 3.12
CA ASP A 59 7.81 3.99 4.16
C ASP A 59 8.65 2.70 4.19
N VAL A 60 9.04 2.24 3.02
CA VAL A 60 9.89 1.04 2.85
C VAL A 60 11.22 1.41 2.21
N SER A 61 12.23 0.57 2.39
CA SER A 61 13.54 0.79 1.77
C SER A 61 13.47 0.71 0.24
N ASN A 62 14.44 1.35 -0.43
CA ASN A 62 14.57 1.23 -1.88
C ASN A 62 14.74 -0.23 -2.32
N ALA A 63 15.53 -1.01 -1.59
CA ALA A 63 15.73 -2.44 -1.89
C ALA A 63 14.42 -3.23 -1.81
N THR A 64 13.59 -2.98 -0.80
CA THR A 64 12.27 -3.60 -0.67
C THR A 64 11.36 -3.22 -1.83
N THR A 65 11.33 -1.95 -2.21
CA THR A 65 10.54 -1.45 -3.35
C THR A 65 10.96 -2.09 -4.66
N VAL A 66 12.26 -2.18 -4.91
CA VAL A 66 12.81 -2.84 -6.12
C VAL A 66 12.30 -4.29 -6.21
N GLY A 67 12.34 -5.02 -5.10
CA GLY A 67 11.83 -6.40 -5.04
C GLY A 67 10.32 -6.50 -5.29
N ILE A 68 9.52 -5.61 -4.69
CA ILE A 68 8.07 -5.56 -4.90
C ILE A 68 7.76 -5.28 -6.36
N VAL A 69 8.36 -4.25 -6.93
CA VAL A 69 8.14 -3.84 -8.32
C VAL A 69 8.57 -4.93 -9.30
N ALA A 70 9.72 -5.57 -9.04
CA ALA A 70 10.19 -6.67 -9.88
C ALA A 70 9.19 -7.84 -9.93
N ARG A 71 8.63 -8.23 -8.78
CA ARG A 71 7.61 -9.28 -8.73
C ARG A 71 6.32 -8.87 -9.44
N MET A 72 5.90 -7.63 -9.28
CA MET A 72 4.71 -7.10 -9.97
C MET A 72 4.93 -7.01 -11.48
N HIS A 73 6.13 -6.62 -11.92
CA HIS A 73 6.50 -6.59 -13.33
C HIS A 73 6.51 -8.00 -13.92
N GLY A 74 7.06 -8.97 -13.21
CA GLY A 74 7.07 -10.38 -13.63
C GLY A 74 5.68 -10.97 -13.83
N ARG A 75 4.66 -10.40 -13.21
CA ARG A 75 3.26 -10.80 -13.35
C ARG A 75 2.46 -9.86 -14.26
N SER A 76 3.12 -8.99 -14.98
CA SER A 76 2.50 -8.02 -15.89
C SER A 76 1.50 -7.05 -15.24
N LEU A 77 1.62 -6.84 -13.93
CA LEU A 77 0.77 -5.90 -13.19
C LEU A 77 1.21 -4.45 -13.40
N VAL A 78 2.50 -4.26 -13.63
CA VAL A 78 3.12 -2.97 -13.94
C VAL A 78 4.11 -3.12 -15.07
N LYS A 79 4.40 -2.01 -15.75
CA LYS A 79 5.54 -1.83 -16.63
C LYS A 79 6.59 -0.98 -15.94
N VAL A 80 7.86 -1.23 -16.23
CA VAL A 80 8.97 -0.44 -15.72
C VAL A 80 9.72 0.16 -16.90
N LYS A 81 10.15 1.40 -16.76
CA LYS A 81 10.88 2.12 -17.78
C LYS A 81 11.91 3.04 -17.13
N ALA A 82 13.17 2.99 -17.60
CA ALA A 82 14.16 3.95 -17.17
C ALA A 82 13.73 5.36 -17.59
N CYS A 83 13.89 6.34 -16.69
CA CYS A 83 13.63 7.74 -17.02
C CYS A 83 14.61 8.22 -18.11
N GLU A 84 14.10 8.88 -19.14
CA GLU A 84 14.92 9.35 -20.28
C GLU A 84 15.96 10.38 -19.84
N SER A 85 15.62 11.26 -18.90
CA SER A 85 16.51 12.31 -18.40
C SER A 85 17.52 11.81 -17.35
N ASP A 86 17.23 10.71 -16.66
CA ASP A 86 18.13 10.08 -15.69
C ASP A 86 17.84 8.57 -15.60
N ARG A 87 18.70 7.77 -16.22
CA ARG A 87 18.54 6.31 -16.31
C ARG A 87 18.68 5.59 -14.96
N ARG A 88 19.12 6.27 -13.90
CA ARG A 88 19.14 5.74 -12.55
C ARG A 88 17.75 5.69 -11.93
N ILE A 89 16.80 6.44 -12.49
CA ILE A 89 15.41 6.51 -12.06
C ILE A 89 14.59 5.50 -12.86
N THR A 90 13.84 4.65 -12.19
CA THR A 90 12.93 3.69 -12.80
C THR A 90 11.50 4.14 -12.59
N ASN A 91 10.81 4.45 -13.68
CA ASN A 91 9.38 4.77 -13.68
C ASN A 91 8.55 3.49 -13.66
N VAL A 92 7.45 3.52 -12.94
CA VAL A 92 6.55 2.38 -12.75
C VAL A 92 5.16 2.79 -13.22
N ILE A 93 4.60 2.02 -14.15
CA ILE A 93 3.33 2.33 -14.80
C ILE A 93 2.39 1.14 -14.62
N ILE A 94 1.18 1.38 -14.11
CA ILE A 94 0.17 0.34 -14.01
C ILE A 94 -0.28 -0.13 -15.39
N THR A 95 -0.42 -1.44 -15.57
CA THR A 95 -0.95 -2.04 -16.81
C THR A 95 -2.47 -2.16 -16.75
N ASP A 96 -3.09 -2.47 -17.89
CA ASP A 96 -4.51 -2.80 -17.92
C ASP A 96 -4.82 -4.02 -17.05
N HIS A 97 -3.93 -5.02 -17.03
CA HIS A 97 -4.04 -6.15 -16.13
C HIS A 97 -3.99 -5.74 -14.66
N GLY A 98 -3.09 -4.81 -14.30
CA GLY A 98 -3.02 -4.25 -12.94
C GLY A 98 -4.32 -3.55 -12.54
N LYS A 99 -4.90 -2.74 -13.45
CA LYS A 99 -6.20 -2.09 -13.22
C LYS A 99 -7.33 -3.10 -13.05
N ASP A 100 -7.32 -4.15 -13.88
CA ASP A 100 -8.30 -5.22 -13.79
C ASP A 100 -8.24 -5.94 -12.43
N MET A 101 -7.05 -6.18 -11.90
CA MET A 101 -6.87 -6.78 -10.58
C MET A 101 -7.45 -5.92 -9.45
N ILE A 102 -7.39 -4.60 -9.56
CA ILE A 102 -8.06 -3.70 -8.61
C ILE A 102 -9.59 -3.94 -8.65
N VAL A 103 -10.16 -4.05 -9.84
CA VAL A 103 -11.59 -4.31 -10.01
C VAL A 103 -11.98 -5.68 -9.47
N GLN A 104 -11.23 -6.72 -9.81
CA GLN A 104 -11.50 -8.08 -9.35
C GLN A 104 -11.42 -8.26 -7.83
N THR A 105 -10.58 -7.48 -7.16
CA THR A 105 -10.41 -7.54 -5.70
C THR A 105 -11.30 -6.58 -4.93
N ARG A 106 -12.24 -5.91 -5.59
CA ARG A 106 -13.11 -4.90 -4.95
C ARG A 106 -13.85 -5.43 -3.74
N LYS A 107 -14.34 -6.65 -3.79
CA LYS A 107 -15.03 -7.28 -2.66
C LYS A 107 -14.12 -7.39 -1.43
N VAL A 108 -12.85 -7.77 -1.62
CA VAL A 108 -11.87 -7.84 -0.55
C VAL A 108 -11.60 -6.44 0.03
N GLN A 109 -11.47 -5.42 -0.83
CA GLN A 109 -11.28 -4.04 -0.40
C GLN A 109 -12.46 -3.57 0.47
N GLU A 110 -13.69 -3.86 0.05
CA GLU A 110 -14.90 -3.54 0.81
C GLU A 110 -14.95 -4.27 2.16
N GLU A 111 -14.58 -5.55 2.20
CA GLU A 111 -14.51 -6.34 3.44
C GLU A 111 -13.49 -5.73 4.43
N LEU A 112 -12.34 -5.28 3.94
CA LEU A 112 -11.32 -4.62 4.78
C LEU A 112 -11.84 -3.31 5.38
N VAL A 113 -12.51 -2.49 4.59
CA VAL A 113 -13.14 -1.25 5.07
C VAL A 113 -14.21 -1.55 6.12
N GLN A 114 -15.04 -2.57 5.89
CA GLN A 114 -16.10 -2.95 6.81
C GLN A 114 -15.60 -3.44 8.16
N LEU A 115 -14.40 -4.01 8.25
CA LEU A 115 -13.80 -4.41 9.54
C LEU A 115 -13.70 -3.23 10.50
N PHE A 116 -13.32 -2.07 10.00
CA PHE A 116 -13.24 -0.86 10.81
C PHE A 116 -14.61 -0.27 11.10
N SER A 117 -15.49 -0.20 10.12
CA SER A 117 -16.83 0.40 10.28
C SER A 117 -17.75 -0.42 11.20
N LYS A 118 -17.43 -1.69 11.46
CA LYS A 118 -18.15 -2.52 12.44
C LYS A 118 -17.80 -2.17 13.89
N CYS A 119 -16.62 -1.64 14.15
CA CYS A 119 -16.15 -1.37 15.51
C CYS A 119 -15.95 0.12 15.82
N LEU A 120 -15.85 0.96 14.80
CA LEU A 120 -15.65 2.40 14.93
C LEU A 120 -16.78 3.14 14.24
N ASP A 121 -17.35 4.15 14.90
CA ASP A 121 -18.25 5.08 14.23
C ASP A 121 -17.45 6.07 13.36
N GLU A 122 -18.15 6.91 12.61
CA GLU A 122 -17.54 7.86 11.68
C GLU A 122 -16.61 8.87 12.39
N THR A 123 -17.01 9.35 13.57
CA THR A 123 -16.21 10.28 14.37
C THR A 123 -14.94 9.59 14.91
N GLU A 124 -15.07 8.40 15.43
CA GLU A 124 -13.94 7.59 15.92
C GLU A 124 -12.96 7.29 14.80
N MET A 125 -13.46 6.91 13.62
CA MET A 125 -12.63 6.64 12.44
C MET A 125 -11.85 7.90 12.01
N THR A 126 -12.51 9.04 11.96
CA THR A 126 -11.87 10.31 11.59
C THR A 126 -10.79 10.69 12.60
N ASN A 127 -11.06 10.57 13.89
CA ASN A 127 -10.10 10.85 14.94
C ASN A 127 -8.91 9.88 14.91
N PHE A 128 -9.17 8.59 14.70
CA PHE A 128 -8.15 7.56 14.58
C PHE A 128 -7.19 7.86 13.43
N PHE A 129 -7.73 8.20 12.25
CA PHE A 129 -6.94 8.58 11.09
C PHE A 129 -6.08 9.83 11.34
N LYS A 130 -6.65 10.86 11.98
CA LYS A 130 -5.91 12.07 12.36
C LYS A 130 -4.75 11.75 13.29
N LEU A 131 -4.98 10.90 14.31
CA LEU A 131 -3.97 10.53 15.29
C LEU A 131 -2.83 9.73 14.64
N ILE A 132 -3.15 8.77 13.79
CA ILE A 132 -2.14 8.00 13.03
C ILE A 132 -1.28 8.94 12.20
N ASN A 133 -1.89 9.86 11.45
CA ASN A 133 -1.14 10.80 10.62
C ASN A 133 -0.26 11.73 11.47
N LYS A 134 -0.76 12.20 12.61
CA LYS A 134 0.01 13.03 13.54
C LYS A 134 1.25 12.28 14.07
N ILE A 135 1.09 11.01 14.42
CA ILE A 135 2.21 10.18 14.89
C ILE A 135 3.20 9.92 13.75
N ASN A 136 2.72 9.59 12.55
CA ASN A 136 3.58 9.33 11.41
C ASN A 136 4.48 10.52 11.04
N GLN A 137 4.00 11.75 11.25
CA GLN A 137 4.81 12.94 10.99
C GLN A 137 6.07 13.03 11.84
N VAL A 138 6.06 12.46 13.04
CA VAL A 138 7.24 12.45 13.94
C VAL A 138 8.40 11.66 13.32
N PHE A 139 8.10 10.66 12.50
CA PHE A 139 9.10 9.79 11.87
C PHE A 139 9.59 10.31 10.50
N LYS A 140 9.04 11.42 10.01
CA LYS A 140 9.39 11.99 8.69
C LYS A 140 10.49 13.06 8.76
N THR A 141 11.13 13.22 9.89
CA THR A 141 12.22 14.19 10.07
C THR A 141 13.54 13.66 9.52
#